data_c8de0cab79a83e8324f00d3d9467e62b
#
_entry.id   c8de0cab79a83e8324f00d3d9467e62b
#
_cell.length_a   1.000
_cell.length_b   1.000
_cell.length_c   1.000
_cell.angle_alpha   90.00
_cell.angle_beta   90.00
_cell.angle_gamma   90.00
#
_symmetry.space_group_name_H-M   'P 1'
#
loop_
_entity.id
_entity.type
_entity.pdbx_description
1 polymer ?
#
loop_
_entity_poly.entity_id
_entity_poly.type
_entity_poly.pdbx_seq_one_letter_code
_entity_poly.pdbx_strand_id
1 'polypeptide(L)'
;MVRRHASGFNPRDLGAAGLTVVATPADIEAARAEVAAVEISDDVIGYIVDICRATREAPSVALGASPRAAAMLMNTARAWAWMRGRTFVSPDDVKALAAWTLAHRISVRAEAELEGVTATAVLTGVLAAVPVPR
;
A
#
# COMPACT_ATOMS: atom_id res chain seq x y z
N MET A 1 1.84 -32.72 2.48
CA MET A 1 1.61 -32.00 3.75
C MET A 1 1.12 -32.95 4.87
N VAL A 2 0.01 -33.68 4.70
CA VAL A 2 -0.59 -34.61 5.70
C VAL A 2 0.39 -35.67 6.21
N ARG A 3 1.20 -36.30 5.36
CA ARG A 3 2.18 -37.32 5.73
C ARG A 3 3.26 -36.79 6.69
N ARG A 4 3.70 -35.51 6.55
CA ARG A 4 4.66 -34.88 7.47
C ARG A 4 4.06 -34.69 8.87
N HIS A 5 2.76 -34.31 8.94
CA HIS A 5 2.07 -34.21 10.23
C HIS A 5 1.90 -35.58 10.89
N ALA A 6 1.61 -36.64 10.12
CA ALA A 6 1.50 -38.01 10.63
C ALA A 6 2.85 -38.56 11.14
N SER A 7 3.97 -38.05 10.62
CA SER A 7 5.33 -38.41 11.08
C SER A 7 5.87 -37.55 12.22
N GLY A 8 5.01 -36.78 12.91
CA GLY A 8 5.38 -35.98 14.08
C GLY A 8 5.93 -34.58 13.78
N PHE A 9 5.79 -34.09 12.53
CA PHE A 9 6.15 -32.71 12.21
C PHE A 9 5.29 -31.73 12.98
N ASN A 10 5.91 -30.94 13.84
CA ASN A 10 5.27 -29.83 14.56
C ASN A 10 5.58 -28.52 13.87
N PRO A 11 4.58 -27.85 13.22
CA PRO A 11 4.79 -26.58 12.52
C PRO A 11 5.15 -25.41 13.46
N ARG A 12 5.03 -25.61 14.80
CA ARG A 12 5.44 -24.61 15.80
C ARG A 12 6.90 -24.74 16.20
N ASP A 13 7.55 -25.88 15.88
CA ASP A 13 8.98 -26.07 16.08
C ASP A 13 9.72 -25.66 14.82
N LEU A 14 10.01 -24.37 14.74
CA LEU A 14 10.67 -23.77 13.59
C LEU A 14 12.12 -24.23 13.44
N GLY A 15 12.78 -24.51 14.57
CA GLY A 15 14.17 -25.04 14.57
C GLY A 15 14.25 -26.42 13.96
N ALA A 16 13.35 -27.34 14.32
CA ALA A 16 13.26 -28.66 13.72
C ALA A 16 12.88 -28.61 12.22
N ALA A 17 12.22 -27.55 11.77
CA ALA A 17 11.94 -27.30 10.37
C ALA A 17 13.12 -26.68 9.57
N GLY A 18 14.27 -26.45 10.23
CA GLY A 18 15.45 -25.84 9.61
C GLY A 18 15.34 -24.34 9.35
N LEU A 19 14.39 -23.65 9.99
CA LEU A 19 14.24 -22.22 9.89
C LEU A 19 15.17 -21.51 10.87
N THR A 20 15.84 -20.47 10.39
CA THR A 20 16.71 -19.60 11.20
C THR A 20 16.06 -18.23 11.40
N VAL A 21 16.36 -17.61 12.53
CA VAL A 21 15.95 -16.22 12.79
C VAL A 21 16.72 -15.31 11.83
N VAL A 22 16.00 -14.52 11.03
CA VAL A 22 16.58 -13.57 10.07
C VAL A 22 16.50 -12.12 10.55
N ALA A 23 15.63 -11.83 11.52
CA ALA A 23 15.52 -10.53 12.16
C ALA A 23 14.96 -10.67 13.57
N THR A 24 15.38 -9.79 14.47
CA THR A 24 14.87 -9.68 15.83
C THR A 24 13.79 -8.59 15.94
N PRO A 25 13.00 -8.55 17.03
CA PRO A 25 12.11 -7.41 17.29
C PRO A 25 12.83 -6.07 17.31
N ALA A 26 14.07 -6.01 17.80
CA ALA A 26 14.89 -4.81 17.82
C ALA A 26 15.24 -4.33 16.40
N ASP A 27 15.54 -5.25 15.48
CA ASP A 27 15.81 -4.91 14.07
C ASP A 27 14.55 -4.33 13.40
N ILE A 28 13.36 -4.85 13.72
CA ILE A 28 12.10 -4.32 13.20
C ILE A 28 11.81 -2.91 13.74
N GLU A 29 12.06 -2.66 15.03
CA GLU A 29 11.88 -1.31 15.61
C GLU A 29 12.90 -0.31 15.04
N ALA A 30 14.14 -0.71 14.81
CA ALA A 30 15.13 0.11 14.12
C ALA A 30 14.68 0.46 12.69
N ALA A 31 14.24 -0.54 11.92
CA ALA A 31 13.71 -0.33 10.57
C ALA A 31 12.50 0.62 10.55
N ARG A 32 11.58 0.50 11.53
CA ARG A 32 10.44 1.43 11.66
C ARG A 32 10.88 2.87 11.90
N ALA A 33 11.90 3.08 12.72
CA ALA A 33 12.45 4.41 12.97
C ALA A 33 13.08 5.00 11.70
N GLU A 34 13.82 4.19 10.95
CA GLU A 34 14.39 4.61 9.66
C GLU A 34 13.32 4.95 8.62
N VAL A 35 12.27 4.12 8.50
CA VAL A 35 11.12 4.39 7.61
C VAL A 35 10.42 5.69 8.00
N ALA A 36 10.25 5.97 9.30
CA ALA A 36 9.64 7.21 9.77
C ALA A 36 10.49 8.45 9.44
N ALA A 37 11.80 8.30 9.33
CA ALA A 37 12.74 9.36 8.98
C ALA A 37 12.81 9.65 7.46
N VAL A 38 12.21 8.79 6.61
CA VAL A 38 12.14 9.05 5.16
C VAL A 38 11.36 10.32 4.90
N GLU A 39 11.98 11.27 4.20
CA GLU A 39 11.38 12.56 3.89
C GLU A 39 10.24 12.44 2.87
N ILE A 40 9.25 13.30 3.00
CA ILE A 40 8.18 13.47 2.03
C ILE A 40 7.86 14.95 1.92
N SER A 41 7.91 15.50 0.71
CA SER A 41 7.63 16.92 0.48
C SER A 41 6.13 17.22 0.60
N ASP A 42 5.79 18.46 0.90
CA ASP A 42 4.40 18.93 0.94
C ASP A 42 3.69 18.73 -0.41
N ASP A 43 4.40 18.85 -1.52
CA ASP A 43 3.88 18.62 -2.87
C ASP A 43 3.46 17.16 -3.06
N VAL A 44 4.26 16.20 -2.59
CA VAL A 44 3.91 14.77 -2.65
C VAL A 44 2.78 14.43 -1.68
N ILE A 45 2.73 15.07 -0.52
CA ILE A 45 1.58 14.96 0.41
C ILE A 45 0.31 15.48 -0.27
N GLY A 46 0.38 16.66 -0.89
CA GLY A 46 -0.72 17.24 -1.67
C GLY A 46 -1.20 16.30 -2.76
N TYR A 47 -0.27 15.70 -3.51
CA TYR A 47 -0.58 14.73 -4.56
C TYR A 47 -1.34 13.49 -4.04
N ILE A 48 -0.94 12.94 -2.89
CA ILE A 48 -1.66 11.84 -2.24
C ILE A 48 -3.09 12.25 -1.86
N VAL A 49 -3.25 13.46 -1.32
CA VAL A 49 -4.57 14.00 -0.95
C VAL A 49 -5.45 14.18 -2.18
N ASP A 50 -4.90 14.72 -3.27
CA ASP A 50 -5.64 14.94 -4.51
C ASP A 50 -6.06 13.63 -5.18
N ILE A 51 -5.21 12.59 -5.18
CA ILE A 51 -5.60 11.24 -5.59
C ILE A 51 -6.81 10.76 -4.77
N CYS A 52 -6.75 10.85 -3.44
CA CYS A 52 -7.84 10.40 -2.59
C CYS A 52 -9.11 11.23 -2.79
N ARG A 53 -9.00 12.55 -3.04
CA ARG A 53 -10.12 13.42 -3.37
C ARG A 53 -10.75 13.02 -4.70
N ALA A 54 -9.95 12.83 -5.74
CA ALA A 54 -10.41 12.43 -7.05
C ALA A 54 -11.16 11.09 -7.03
N THR A 55 -10.77 10.14 -6.15
CA THR A 55 -11.56 8.91 -6.00
C THR A 55 -12.96 9.16 -5.46
N ARG A 56 -13.16 10.18 -4.60
CA ARG A 56 -14.49 10.53 -4.04
C ARG A 56 -15.37 11.28 -5.05
N GLU A 57 -14.75 11.95 -6.01
CA GLU A 57 -15.41 12.72 -7.06
C GLU A 57 -15.70 11.87 -8.32
N ALA A 58 -15.14 10.67 -8.41
CA ALA A 58 -15.34 9.78 -9.54
C ALA A 58 -16.81 9.29 -9.63
N PRO A 59 -17.50 9.48 -10.75
CA PRO A 59 -18.95 9.19 -10.89
C PRO A 59 -19.31 7.73 -10.62
N SER A 60 -18.41 6.79 -10.96
CA SER A 60 -18.60 5.34 -10.76
C SER A 60 -18.37 4.89 -9.31
N VAL A 61 -17.96 5.79 -8.40
CA VAL A 61 -17.61 5.44 -7.02
C VAL A 61 -18.76 5.75 -6.08
N ALA A 62 -19.13 4.77 -5.26
CA ALA A 62 -20.08 4.94 -4.16
C ALA A 62 -19.39 5.45 -2.89
N LEU A 63 -18.18 4.93 -2.59
CA LEU A 63 -17.36 5.34 -1.46
C LEU A 63 -15.91 5.42 -1.90
N GLY A 64 -15.35 6.63 -1.92
CA GLY A 64 -13.94 6.87 -2.25
C GLY A 64 -12.99 6.73 -1.06
N ALA A 65 -11.71 6.91 -1.32
CA ALA A 65 -10.65 6.76 -0.32
C ALA A 65 -10.81 7.75 0.84
N SER A 66 -10.73 7.24 2.06
CA SER A 66 -10.83 8.04 3.29
C SER A 66 -9.50 8.76 3.61
N PRO A 67 -9.50 9.76 4.52
CA PRO A 67 -8.26 10.37 5.03
C PRO A 67 -7.29 9.34 5.63
N ARG A 68 -7.79 8.29 6.27
CA ARG A 68 -6.99 7.18 6.77
C ARG A 68 -6.29 6.43 5.64
N ALA A 69 -6.95 6.27 4.49
CA ALA A 69 -6.36 5.63 3.31
C ALA A 69 -5.20 6.48 2.75
N ALA A 70 -5.31 7.82 2.76
CA ALA A 70 -4.22 8.71 2.39
C ALA A 70 -3.00 8.54 3.30
N ALA A 71 -3.20 8.49 4.62
CA ALA A 71 -2.12 8.24 5.58
C ALA A 71 -1.48 6.86 5.39
N MET A 72 -2.27 5.83 5.07
CA MET A 72 -1.74 4.50 4.76
C MET A 72 -0.90 4.51 3.48
N LEU A 73 -1.34 5.19 2.42
CA LEU A 73 -0.58 5.31 1.18
C LEU A 73 0.75 6.03 1.42
N MET A 74 0.73 7.14 2.19
CA MET A 74 1.94 7.86 2.59
C MET A 74 2.95 6.95 3.32
N ASN A 75 2.49 6.22 4.34
CA ASN A 75 3.36 5.34 5.11
C ASN A 75 3.90 4.18 4.28
N THR A 76 3.08 3.62 3.38
CA THR A 76 3.51 2.56 2.46
C THR A 76 4.56 3.09 1.47
N ALA A 77 4.40 4.32 0.97
CA ALA A 77 5.37 4.96 0.08
C ALA A 77 6.72 5.22 0.79
N ARG A 78 6.71 5.64 2.07
CA ARG A 78 7.93 5.77 2.88
C ARG A 78 8.66 4.43 3.02
N ALA A 79 7.94 3.37 3.40
CA ALA A 79 8.52 2.04 3.53
C ALA A 79 9.09 1.52 2.20
N TRP A 80 8.41 1.79 1.10
CA TRP A 80 8.86 1.43 -0.23
C TRP A 80 10.12 2.16 -0.66
N ALA A 81 10.20 3.47 -0.42
CA ALA A 81 11.40 4.27 -0.69
C ALA A 81 12.60 3.75 0.14
N TRP A 82 12.38 3.48 1.43
CA TRP A 82 13.38 2.92 2.34
C TRP A 82 13.89 1.56 1.85
N MET A 83 13.02 0.63 1.48
CA MET A 83 13.40 -0.68 0.93
C MET A 83 14.21 -0.58 -0.36
N ARG A 84 14.10 0.55 -1.07
CA ARG A 84 14.91 0.87 -2.27
C ARG A 84 16.16 1.69 -1.96
N GLY A 85 16.52 1.84 -0.69
CA GLY A 85 17.71 2.57 -0.24
C GLY A 85 17.62 4.08 -0.43
N ARG A 86 16.40 4.65 -0.52
CA ARG A 86 16.20 6.10 -0.67
C ARG A 86 15.72 6.72 0.62
N THR A 87 16.12 7.97 0.82
CA THR A 87 15.77 8.79 1.98
C THR A 87 14.57 9.71 1.73
N PHE A 88 13.96 9.66 0.55
CA PHE A 88 12.81 10.49 0.17
C PHE A 88 11.80 9.71 -0.67
N VAL A 89 10.54 10.14 -0.60
CA VAL A 89 9.43 9.61 -1.40
C VAL A 89 9.28 10.42 -2.69
N SER A 90 9.13 9.73 -3.81
CA SER A 90 8.81 10.34 -5.11
C SER A 90 7.33 10.16 -5.47
N PRO A 91 6.78 11.00 -6.37
CA PRO A 91 5.44 10.78 -6.91
C PRO A 91 5.25 9.42 -7.59
N ASP A 92 6.31 8.88 -8.18
CA ASP A 92 6.27 7.56 -8.82
C ASP A 92 6.09 6.42 -7.81
N ASP A 93 6.63 6.56 -6.59
CA ASP A 93 6.36 5.61 -5.51
C ASP A 93 4.88 5.60 -5.12
N VAL A 94 4.29 6.80 -5.04
CA VAL A 94 2.86 6.95 -4.76
C VAL A 94 2.03 6.26 -5.84
N LYS A 95 2.33 6.49 -7.12
CA LYS A 95 1.64 5.86 -8.24
C LYS A 95 1.75 4.34 -8.21
N ALA A 96 2.96 3.82 -8.00
CA ALA A 96 3.22 2.38 -7.98
C ALA A 96 2.43 1.65 -6.88
N LEU A 97 2.17 2.33 -5.75
CA LEU A 97 1.53 1.73 -4.59
C LEU A 97 0.04 2.05 -4.45
N ALA A 98 -0.48 3.03 -5.20
CA ALA A 98 -1.85 3.50 -5.07
C ALA A 98 -2.87 2.37 -5.24
N ALA A 99 -2.74 1.53 -6.29
CA ALA A 99 -3.67 0.42 -6.52
C ALA A 99 -3.63 -0.60 -5.37
N TRP A 100 -2.45 -0.99 -4.91
CA TRP A 100 -2.27 -1.96 -3.83
C TRP A 100 -2.82 -1.45 -2.48
N THR A 101 -2.72 -0.13 -2.24
CA THR A 101 -3.12 0.46 -0.96
C THR A 101 -4.57 0.91 -0.96
N LEU A 102 -5.12 1.35 -2.08
CA LEU A 102 -6.42 2.01 -2.14
C LEU A 102 -7.54 1.17 -2.75
N ALA A 103 -7.27 0.19 -3.65
CA ALA A 103 -8.33 -0.52 -4.37
C ALA A 103 -9.35 -1.18 -3.43
N HIS A 104 -8.88 -1.82 -2.36
CA HIS A 104 -9.73 -2.47 -1.36
C HIS A 104 -10.42 -1.51 -0.37
N ARG A 105 -10.23 -0.18 -0.57
CA ARG A 105 -10.80 0.91 0.25
C ARG A 105 -11.74 1.81 -0.53
N ILE A 106 -12.05 1.43 -1.76
CA ILE A 106 -12.95 2.12 -2.68
C ILE A 106 -14.09 1.16 -3.00
N SER A 107 -15.33 1.63 -2.90
CA SER A 107 -16.50 0.87 -3.35
C SER A 107 -17.02 1.51 -4.63
N VAL A 108 -17.12 0.71 -5.68
CA VAL A 108 -17.72 1.10 -6.95
C VAL A 108 -19.25 1.02 -6.79
N ARG A 109 -20.00 1.81 -7.55
CA ARG A 109 -21.47 1.75 -7.60
C ARG A 109 -21.92 0.45 -8.25
N ALA A 110 -23.02 -0.13 -7.79
CA ALA A 110 -23.53 -1.41 -8.30
C ALA A 110 -23.78 -1.37 -9.81
N GLU A 111 -24.30 -0.27 -10.32
CA GLU A 111 -24.56 -0.07 -11.75
C GLU A 111 -23.25 -0.13 -12.56
N ALA A 112 -22.19 0.53 -12.07
CA ALA A 112 -20.89 0.55 -12.71
C ALA A 112 -20.19 -0.82 -12.60
N GLU A 113 -20.36 -1.56 -11.50
CA GLU A 113 -19.86 -2.95 -11.38
C GLU A 113 -20.51 -3.87 -12.39
N LEU A 114 -21.81 -3.74 -12.67
CA LEU A 114 -22.52 -4.50 -13.70
C LEU A 114 -21.99 -4.19 -15.10
N GLU A 115 -21.49 -2.99 -15.33
CA GLU A 115 -20.81 -2.57 -16.57
C GLU A 115 -19.33 -3.00 -16.63
N GLY A 116 -18.84 -3.71 -15.60
CA GLY A 116 -17.47 -4.22 -15.54
C GLY A 116 -16.43 -3.23 -14.98
N VAL A 117 -16.86 -2.09 -14.43
CA VAL A 117 -15.94 -1.14 -13.79
C VAL A 117 -15.40 -1.73 -12.49
N THR A 118 -14.08 -1.66 -12.32
CA THR A 118 -13.40 -2.13 -11.12
C THR A 118 -12.74 -0.98 -10.35
N ALA A 119 -12.52 -1.13 -9.06
CA ALA A 119 -11.79 -0.15 -8.25
C ALA A 119 -10.38 0.14 -8.80
N THR A 120 -9.72 -0.87 -9.37
CA THR A 120 -8.41 -0.70 -10.02
C THR A 120 -8.51 0.13 -11.29
N ALA A 121 -9.55 -0.07 -12.11
CA ALA A 121 -9.77 0.74 -13.31
C ALA A 121 -10.06 2.21 -12.95
N VAL A 122 -10.87 2.45 -11.90
CA VAL A 122 -11.09 3.80 -11.37
C VAL A 122 -9.78 4.45 -10.95
N LEU A 123 -8.95 3.74 -10.18
CA LEU A 123 -7.65 4.28 -9.73
C LEU A 123 -6.71 4.57 -10.89
N THR A 124 -6.68 3.73 -11.91
CA THR A 124 -5.90 3.98 -13.13
C THR A 124 -6.32 5.30 -13.80
N GLY A 125 -7.63 5.54 -13.92
CA GLY A 125 -8.16 6.80 -14.45
C GLY A 125 -7.81 8.00 -13.57
N VAL A 126 -7.96 7.87 -12.25
CA VAL A 126 -7.61 8.93 -11.27
C VAL A 126 -6.12 9.28 -11.36
N LEU A 127 -5.23 8.27 -11.39
CA LEU A 127 -3.78 8.50 -11.48
C LEU A 127 -3.34 9.13 -12.80
N ALA A 128 -4.10 8.92 -13.87
CA ALA A 128 -3.86 9.58 -15.16
C ALA A 128 -4.34 11.03 -15.18
N ALA A 129 -5.40 11.35 -14.42
CA ALA A 129 -6.03 12.67 -14.40
C ALA A 129 -5.40 13.64 -13.39
N VAL A 130 -4.92 13.15 -12.23
CA VAL A 130 -4.33 14.00 -11.19
C VAL A 130 -2.93 14.46 -11.60
N PRO A 131 -2.67 15.78 -11.66
CA PRO A 131 -1.36 16.31 -12.03
C PRO A 131 -0.26 15.83 -11.08
N VAL A 132 0.86 15.43 -11.65
CA VAL A 132 2.05 15.03 -10.90
C VAL A 132 2.82 16.28 -10.49
N PRO A 133 3.21 16.44 -9.22
CA PRO A 133 4.07 17.54 -8.80
C PRO A 133 5.44 17.46 -9.49
N ARG A 134 6.04 18.62 -9.76
CA ARG A 134 7.34 18.76 -10.42
C ARG A 134 8.47 18.83 -9.41
#